data_41773f15b0809a971bf264b30327d524
#
_entry.id   41773f15b0809a971bf264b30327d524
#
_cell.length_a   1.000
_cell.length_b   1.000
_cell.length_c   1.000
_cell.angle_alpha   90.00
_cell.angle_beta   90.00
_cell.angle_gamma   90.00
#
_symmetry.space_group_name_H-M   'P 1'
#
loop_
_entity.id
_entity.type
_entity.pdbx_description
1 polymer ?
#
loop_
_entity_poly.entity_id
_entity_poly.type
_entity_poly.pdbx_seq_one_letter_code
_entity_poly.pdbx_strand_id
1 'polypeptide(L)'
;ANLVHKKFTYFAEVLRREIQVDVEEVADDERSFHRIAQKTGMEVEEISRLIREIRPVIYGGRVLSGEEMKGFIDKMNEIINHI
;
A
#
# COMPACT_ATOMS: atom_id res chain seq x y z
N ALA A 1 9.53 13.59 3.33
CA ALA A 1 9.38 12.26 3.90
C ALA A 1 7.94 11.99 4.32
N ASN A 2 7.23 13.06 4.64
CA ASN A 2 5.94 12.89 5.30
C ASN A 2 4.77 12.67 4.35
N LEU A 3 4.94 13.00 3.07
CA LEU A 3 3.86 12.80 2.10
C LEU A 3 3.53 11.33 1.92
N VAL A 4 4.56 10.48 1.83
CA VAL A 4 4.34 9.03 1.70
C VAL A 4 3.72 8.47 2.97
N HIS A 5 4.19 8.91 4.15
CA HIS A 5 3.61 8.49 5.42
C HIS A 5 2.14 8.86 5.53
N LYS A 6 1.81 10.11 5.20
CA LYS A 6 0.42 10.57 5.26
C LYS A 6 -0.46 9.79 4.28
N LYS A 7 0.05 9.58 3.09
CA LYS A 7 -0.69 8.84 2.07
C LYS A 7 -0.88 7.37 2.47
N PHE A 8 0.16 6.77 3.04
CA PHE A 8 0.06 5.39 3.50
C PHE A 8 -0.98 5.25 4.62
N THR A 9 -1.01 6.19 5.56
CA THR A 9 -1.99 6.17 6.64
C THR A 9 -3.41 6.21 6.08
N TYR A 10 -3.65 7.11 5.13
CA TYR A 10 -4.94 7.21 4.46
C TYR A 10 -5.27 5.93 3.67
N PHE A 11 -4.28 5.44 2.93
CA PHE A 11 -4.41 4.21 2.14
C PHE A 11 -4.78 3.02 3.03
N ALA A 12 -4.07 2.85 4.13
CA ALA A 12 -4.36 1.77 5.08
C ALA A 12 -5.77 1.88 5.66
N GLU A 13 -6.20 3.10 5.96
CA GLU A 13 -7.53 3.34 6.49
C GLU A 13 -8.62 3.02 5.47
N VAL A 14 -8.41 3.41 4.20
CA VAL A 14 -9.36 3.11 3.14
C VAL A 14 -9.51 1.60 2.98
N LEU A 15 -8.39 0.86 2.96
CA LEU A 15 -8.44 -0.60 2.83
C LEU A 15 -9.18 -1.24 3.99
N ARG A 16 -8.93 -0.76 5.21
CA ARG A 16 -9.61 -1.30 6.38
C ARG A 16 -11.11 -1.02 6.34
N ARG A 17 -11.48 0.19 5.95
CA ARG A 17 -12.87 0.62 5.92
C ARG A 17 -13.66 -0.01 4.78
N GLU A 18 -13.06 -0.06 3.57
CA GLU A 18 -13.79 -0.46 2.37
C GLU A 18 -13.79 -1.96 2.13
N ILE A 19 -12.71 -2.66 2.46
CA ILE A 19 -12.60 -4.08 2.17
C ILE A 19 -12.10 -4.89 3.36
N GLN A 20 -12.04 -4.30 4.54
CA GLN A 20 -11.65 -4.94 5.79
C GLN A 20 -10.28 -5.64 5.71
N VAL A 21 -9.32 -4.96 5.11
CA VAL A 21 -7.95 -5.44 4.97
C VAL A 21 -7.03 -4.58 5.82
N ASP A 22 -6.17 -5.22 6.62
CA ASP A 22 -5.19 -4.52 7.45
C ASP A 22 -3.78 -4.75 6.88
N VAL A 23 -3.27 -3.76 6.14
CA VAL A 23 -1.94 -3.86 5.53
C VAL A 23 -0.81 -3.60 6.52
N GLU A 24 -1.14 -3.22 7.74
CA GLU A 24 -0.15 -3.05 8.80
C GLU A 24 0.15 -4.37 9.52
N GLU A 25 -0.69 -5.38 9.31
CA GLU A 25 -0.55 -6.69 9.96
C GLU A 25 0.17 -7.66 9.03
N VAL A 26 1.45 -7.92 9.32
CA VAL A 26 2.30 -8.77 8.48
C VAL A 26 1.81 -10.22 8.44
N ALA A 27 1.21 -10.68 9.54
CA ALA A 27 0.78 -12.08 9.65
C ALA A 27 -0.28 -12.46 8.61
N ASP A 28 -1.05 -11.49 8.14
CA ASP A 28 -2.14 -11.71 7.20
C ASP A 28 -1.81 -11.29 5.77
N ASP A 29 -0.52 -11.08 5.45
CA ASP A 29 -0.09 -10.54 4.16
C ASP A 29 -0.66 -11.30 2.96
N GLU A 30 -0.54 -12.61 2.93
CA GLU A 30 -1.03 -13.41 1.80
C GLU A 30 -2.50 -13.16 1.54
N ARG A 31 -3.30 -13.27 2.59
CA ARG A 31 -4.75 -13.04 2.49
C ARG A 31 -5.06 -11.62 2.07
N SER A 32 -4.36 -10.66 2.67
CA SER A 32 -4.57 -9.24 2.38
C SER A 32 -4.26 -8.91 0.93
N PHE A 33 -3.14 -9.40 0.43
CA PHE A 33 -2.72 -9.13 -0.95
C PHE A 33 -3.71 -9.71 -1.95
N HIS A 34 -4.16 -10.94 -1.73
CA HIS A 34 -5.14 -11.56 -2.61
C HIS A 34 -6.47 -10.83 -2.59
N ARG A 35 -6.90 -10.39 -1.41
CA ARG A 35 -8.15 -9.66 -1.28
C ARG A 35 -8.10 -8.33 -2.01
N ILE A 36 -7.00 -7.59 -1.87
CA ILE A 36 -6.82 -6.31 -2.57
C ILE A 36 -6.81 -6.55 -4.08
N ALA A 37 -6.06 -7.56 -4.53
CA ALA A 37 -5.98 -7.90 -5.95
C ALA A 37 -7.36 -8.24 -6.51
N GLN A 38 -8.14 -9.02 -5.77
CA GLN A 38 -9.48 -9.40 -6.18
C GLN A 38 -10.40 -8.19 -6.32
N LYS A 39 -10.32 -7.26 -5.38
CA LYS A 39 -11.19 -6.08 -5.38
C LYS A 39 -10.80 -5.04 -6.42
N THR A 40 -9.52 -4.95 -6.74
CA THR A 40 -9.02 -3.93 -7.68
C THR A 40 -8.87 -4.44 -9.10
N GLY A 41 -8.81 -5.75 -9.29
CA GLY A 41 -8.49 -6.33 -10.60
C GLY A 41 -7.02 -6.25 -10.95
N MET A 42 -6.17 -5.83 -10.00
CA MET A 42 -4.73 -5.72 -10.20
C MET A 42 -4.06 -7.05 -9.87
N GLU A 43 -2.83 -7.23 -10.37
CA GLU A 43 -2.06 -8.43 -10.10
C GLU A 43 -1.62 -8.46 -8.63
N VAL A 44 -1.72 -9.63 -8.00
CA VAL A 44 -1.32 -9.79 -6.60
C VAL A 44 0.16 -9.45 -6.41
N GLU A 45 0.99 -9.71 -7.42
CA GLU A 45 2.42 -9.41 -7.36
C GLU A 45 2.68 -7.91 -7.30
N GLU A 46 1.88 -7.10 -8.00
CA GLU A 46 1.96 -5.65 -7.91
C GLU A 46 1.63 -5.16 -6.51
N ILE A 47 0.56 -5.71 -5.95
CA ILE A 47 0.11 -5.35 -4.61
C ILE A 47 1.18 -5.70 -3.57
N SER A 48 1.67 -6.94 -3.63
CA SER A 48 2.65 -7.41 -2.65
C SER A 48 3.96 -6.63 -2.74
N ARG A 49 4.39 -6.32 -3.96
CA ARG A 49 5.61 -5.54 -4.17
C ARG A 49 5.48 -4.16 -3.54
N LEU A 50 4.37 -3.47 -3.81
CA LEU A 50 4.15 -2.15 -3.24
C LEU A 50 4.22 -2.18 -1.72
N ILE A 51 3.47 -3.07 -1.10
CA ILE A 51 3.37 -3.10 0.37
C ILE A 51 4.70 -3.49 1.00
N ARG A 52 5.40 -4.48 0.44
CA ARG A 52 6.69 -4.89 0.97
C ARG A 52 7.76 -3.84 0.80
N GLU A 53 7.71 -3.07 -0.29
CA GLU A 53 8.71 -2.02 -0.53
C GLU A 53 8.42 -0.76 0.28
N ILE A 54 7.17 -0.48 0.56
CA ILE A 54 6.82 0.73 1.31
C ILE A 54 7.06 0.58 2.82
N ARG A 55 7.01 -0.64 3.36
CA ARG A 55 7.20 -0.86 4.80
C ARG A 55 8.52 -0.33 5.34
N PRO A 56 9.67 -0.56 4.69
CA PRO A 56 10.93 0.04 5.17
C PRO A 56 10.91 1.55 5.17
N VAL A 57 10.11 2.16 4.30
CA VAL A 57 9.95 3.62 4.27
C VAL A 57 9.16 4.08 5.48
N ILE A 58 8.07 3.39 5.79
CA ILE A 58 7.16 3.79 6.86
C ILE A 58 7.75 3.48 8.23
N TYR A 59 8.33 2.28 8.40
CA TYR A 59 8.76 1.79 9.70
C TYR A 59 10.28 1.73 9.88
N GLY A 60 11.03 1.73 8.77
CA GLY A 60 12.48 1.56 8.82
C GLY A 60 13.31 2.80 8.54
N GLY A 61 12.70 3.93 8.28
CA GLY A 61 13.43 5.18 8.05
C GLY A 61 14.14 5.27 6.72
N ARG A 62 13.77 4.44 5.75
CA ARG A 62 14.37 4.51 4.43
C ARG A 62 14.07 5.87 3.78
N VAL A 63 15.09 6.50 3.19
CA VAL A 63 14.97 7.78 2.52
C VAL A 63 14.67 7.55 1.04
N LEU A 64 13.69 8.29 0.52
CA LEU A 64 13.26 8.16 -0.88
C LEU A 64 13.68 9.38 -1.70
N SER A 65 13.96 9.14 -2.99
CA SER A 65 14.07 10.22 -3.96
C SER A 65 12.67 10.75 -4.29
N GLY A 66 12.60 11.90 -4.94
CA GLY A 66 11.32 12.46 -5.37
C GLY A 66 10.57 11.53 -6.32
N GLU A 67 11.30 10.86 -7.22
CA GLU A 67 10.69 9.92 -8.16
C GLU A 67 10.13 8.68 -7.48
N GLU A 68 10.87 8.15 -6.52
CA GLU A 68 10.40 7.01 -5.74
C GLU A 68 9.14 7.37 -4.94
N MET A 69 9.15 8.55 -4.33
CA MET A 69 8.03 9.06 -3.58
C MET A 69 6.78 9.15 -4.44
N LYS A 70 6.93 9.74 -5.63
CA LYS A 70 5.83 9.86 -6.58
C LYS A 70 5.31 8.48 -7.00
N GLY A 71 6.21 7.54 -7.25
CA GLY A 71 5.85 6.18 -7.63
C GLY A 71 4.97 5.50 -6.60
N PHE A 72 5.35 5.60 -5.32
CA PHE A 72 4.57 5.01 -4.24
C PHE A 72 3.19 5.67 -4.12
N ILE A 73 3.16 7.01 -4.20
CA ILE A 73 1.90 7.74 -4.10
C ILE A 73 0.97 7.38 -5.26
N ASP A 74 1.51 7.34 -6.47
CA ASP A 74 0.72 7.00 -7.66
C ASP A 74 0.14 5.59 -7.56
N LYS A 75 0.93 4.64 -7.07
CA LYS A 75 0.48 3.25 -6.95
C LYS A 75 -0.60 3.12 -5.86
N MET A 76 -0.43 3.80 -4.75
CA MET A 76 -1.47 3.80 -3.71
C MET A 76 -2.77 4.42 -4.23
N ASN A 77 -2.67 5.51 -4.97
CA ASN A 77 -3.84 6.14 -5.58
C ASN A 77 -4.52 5.21 -6.59
N GLU A 78 -3.74 4.48 -7.36
CA GLU A 78 -4.29 3.52 -8.32
C GLU A 78 -5.14 2.47 -7.60
N ILE A 79 -4.62 1.92 -6.51
CA ILE A 79 -5.35 0.93 -5.73
C ILE A 79 -6.64 1.53 -5.15
N ILE A 80 -6.52 2.71 -4.54
CA ILE A 80 -7.68 3.39 -3.95
C ILE A 80 -8.77 3.63 -4.99
N ASN A 81 -8.37 4.04 -6.18
CA ASN A 81 -9.33 4.37 -7.25
C ASN A 81 -10.03 3.14 -7.82
N HIS A 82 -9.51 1.95 -7.59
CA HIS A 82 -10.12 0.71 -8.09
C HIS A 82 -10.90 -0.05 -7.02
N ILE A 83 -10.90 0.46 -5.82
CA ILE A 83 -11.76 -0.06 -4.77
C ILE A 83 -13.13 0.60 -4.86
#